data_53cda492411bcb3c4aca57792b40824e
#
_entry.id   53cda492411bcb3c4aca57792b40824e
#
_cell.length_a   1.000
_cell.length_b   1.000
_cell.length_c   1.000
_cell.angle_alpha   90.00
_cell.angle_beta   90.00
_cell.angle_gamma   90.00
#
_symmetry.space_group_name_H-M   'P 1'
#
loop_
_entity.id
_entity.type
_entity.pdbx_description
1 polymer ?
#
loop_
_entity_poly.entity_id
_entity_poly.type
_entity_poly.pdbx_seq_one_letter_code
_entity_poly.pdbx_strand_id
1 'polypeptide(L)'
;AAFGAAALKLPTDATLIVQPLWGSIGFTLPAAYGAQIAAADRRVVLIVGDGAAQLTIQELGSMLRDKQRPLILLLNNEGYTVERAIHGPEQRYNDIALWDWNRLPDAFAPDVPSRCWRVTRTHELREAMNSSVASDRLTLVEVMLPKMDIPDFLRTVTQALEERNSRV
;
A
#
# COMPACT_ATOMS: atom_id res chain seq x y z
N ALA A 1 -0.11 5.36 -3.63
CA ALA A 1 -0.12 4.00 -4.22
C ALA A 1 -0.78 4.00 -5.60
N ALA A 2 -2.04 4.46 -5.76
CA ALA A 2 -2.78 4.37 -7.03
C ALA A 2 -2.07 5.05 -8.21
N PHE A 3 -1.58 6.28 -8.04
CA PHE A 3 -0.85 7.01 -9.08
C PHE A 3 0.46 6.33 -9.49
N GLY A 4 1.16 5.71 -8.55
CA GLY A 4 2.36 4.93 -8.85
C GLY A 4 2.03 3.61 -9.56
N ALA A 5 0.94 2.95 -9.18
CA ALA A 5 0.49 1.71 -9.80
C ALA A 5 0.09 1.88 -11.27
N ALA A 6 -0.32 3.09 -11.70
CA ALA A 6 -0.64 3.38 -13.10
C ALA A 6 0.57 3.19 -14.06
N ALA A 7 1.79 3.23 -13.54
CA ALA A 7 3.01 3.00 -14.34
C ALA A 7 3.40 1.50 -14.45
N LEU A 8 2.71 0.60 -13.75
CA LEU A 8 3.03 -0.82 -13.76
C LEU A 8 2.67 -1.47 -15.11
N LYS A 9 3.62 -2.20 -15.66
CA LYS A 9 3.38 -3.11 -16.80
C LYS A 9 3.05 -4.47 -16.23
N LEU A 10 1.79 -4.87 -16.34
CA LEU A 10 1.35 -6.16 -15.83
C LEU A 10 1.75 -7.30 -16.77
N PRO A 11 2.18 -8.45 -16.24
CA PRO A 11 2.35 -9.67 -17.02
C PRO A 11 1.03 -10.12 -17.64
N THR A 12 1.12 -10.95 -18.69
CA THR A 12 -0.02 -11.71 -19.20
C THR A 12 -0.59 -12.56 -18.06
N ASP A 13 -1.90 -12.69 -17.97
CA ASP A 13 -2.62 -13.43 -16.92
C ASP A 13 -2.63 -12.80 -15.52
N ALA A 14 -2.05 -11.61 -15.33
CA ALA A 14 -2.25 -10.85 -14.11
C ALA A 14 -3.61 -10.13 -14.13
N THR A 15 -4.29 -10.11 -12.97
CA THR A 15 -5.52 -9.34 -12.77
C THR A 15 -5.22 -8.16 -11.89
N LEU A 16 -5.63 -6.95 -12.31
CA LEU A 16 -5.53 -5.73 -11.51
C LEU A 16 -6.91 -5.41 -10.92
N ILE A 17 -6.95 -5.23 -9.60
CA ILE A 17 -8.13 -4.75 -8.89
C ILE A 17 -7.80 -3.38 -8.32
N VAL A 18 -8.52 -2.37 -8.74
CA VAL A 18 -8.33 -0.99 -8.30
C VAL A 18 -9.67 -0.27 -8.31
N GLN A 19 -9.83 0.69 -7.42
CA GLN A 19 -11.05 1.51 -7.33
C GLN A 19 -10.69 2.98 -7.57
N PRO A 20 -10.55 3.41 -8.84
CA PRO A 20 -10.08 4.75 -9.17
C PRO A 20 -11.19 5.81 -9.12
N LEU A 21 -12.45 5.42 -9.30
CA LEU A 21 -13.56 6.36 -9.51
C LEU A 21 -13.82 7.23 -8.28
N TRP A 22 -13.92 6.62 -7.12
CA TRP A 22 -14.15 7.33 -5.85
C TRP A 22 -12.86 7.57 -5.06
N GLY A 23 -11.78 6.84 -5.38
CA GLY A 23 -10.53 6.91 -4.64
C GLY A 23 -10.69 6.53 -3.15
N SER A 24 -11.68 5.70 -2.82
CA SER A 24 -11.98 5.34 -1.43
C SER A 24 -10.80 4.64 -0.78
N ILE A 25 -10.16 5.32 0.17
CA ILE A 25 -9.11 4.74 1.00
C ILE A 25 -9.71 3.68 1.94
N GLY A 26 -8.90 2.66 2.31
CA GLY A 26 -9.38 1.51 3.09
C GLY A 26 -9.97 0.37 2.26
N PHE A 27 -10.26 0.55 0.97
CA PHE A 27 -10.81 -0.49 0.10
C PHE A 27 -9.86 -1.67 -0.12
N THR A 28 -8.57 -1.41 -0.28
CA THR A 28 -7.62 -2.37 -0.87
C THR A 28 -7.28 -3.55 0.04
N LEU A 29 -7.23 -3.38 1.37
CA LEU A 29 -6.97 -4.49 2.30
C LEU A 29 -8.11 -5.52 2.27
N PRO A 30 -9.39 -5.16 2.51
CA PRO A 30 -10.49 -6.12 2.40
C PRO A 30 -10.62 -6.70 0.98
N ALA A 31 -10.37 -5.91 -0.07
CA ALA A 31 -10.37 -6.41 -1.45
C ALA A 31 -9.27 -7.46 -1.69
N ALA A 32 -8.06 -7.25 -1.16
CA ALA A 32 -6.98 -8.23 -1.24
C ALA A 32 -7.31 -9.52 -0.48
N TYR A 33 -7.96 -9.42 0.67
CA TYR A 33 -8.45 -10.57 1.42
C TYR A 33 -9.48 -11.37 0.60
N GLY A 34 -10.50 -10.70 0.07
CA GLY A 34 -11.50 -11.35 -0.77
C GLY A 34 -10.91 -11.96 -2.04
N ALA A 35 -9.99 -11.28 -2.71
CA ALA A 35 -9.31 -11.80 -3.89
C ALA A 35 -8.48 -13.06 -3.59
N GLN A 36 -7.81 -13.10 -2.43
CA GLN A 36 -7.04 -14.28 -2.03
C GLN A 36 -7.94 -15.48 -1.69
N ILE A 37 -9.12 -15.24 -1.11
CA ILE A 37 -10.12 -16.31 -0.89
C ILE A 37 -10.64 -16.84 -2.22
N ALA A 38 -10.98 -15.93 -3.15
CA ALA A 38 -11.57 -16.29 -4.43
C ALA A 38 -10.58 -17.03 -5.36
N ALA A 39 -9.28 -16.83 -5.19
CA ALA A 39 -8.22 -17.42 -5.99
C ALA A 39 -7.08 -17.95 -5.10
N ALA A 40 -7.36 -19.02 -4.36
CA ALA A 40 -6.44 -19.59 -3.37
C ALA A 40 -5.13 -20.14 -3.97
N ASP A 41 -5.16 -20.54 -5.23
CA ASP A 41 -4.01 -21.03 -6.03
C ASP A 41 -3.10 -19.88 -6.50
N ARG A 42 -3.62 -18.65 -6.58
CA ARG A 42 -2.88 -17.45 -6.97
C ARG A 42 -2.36 -16.71 -5.73
N ARG A 43 -1.39 -15.85 -5.93
CA ARG A 43 -0.90 -14.98 -4.87
C ARG A 43 -1.32 -13.54 -5.11
N VAL A 44 -1.98 -12.95 -4.13
CA VAL A 44 -2.30 -11.53 -4.16
C VAL A 44 -1.07 -10.72 -3.81
N VAL A 45 -0.78 -9.70 -4.62
CA VAL A 45 0.17 -8.64 -4.31
C VAL A 45 -0.64 -7.36 -4.07
N LEU A 46 -0.64 -6.89 -2.85
CA LEU A 46 -1.31 -5.65 -2.45
C LEU A 46 -0.29 -4.51 -2.41
N ILE A 47 -0.61 -3.39 -3.06
CA ILE A 47 0.11 -2.13 -2.91
C ILE A 47 -0.84 -1.15 -2.23
N VAL A 48 -0.45 -0.66 -1.05
CA VAL A 48 -1.30 0.21 -0.23
C VAL A 48 -0.46 1.29 0.46
N GLY A 49 -0.98 2.51 0.54
CA GLY A 49 -0.36 3.58 1.34
C GLY A 49 -0.69 3.42 2.82
N ASP A 50 0.19 3.93 3.67
CA ASP A 50 0.07 3.90 5.13
C ASP A 50 -1.25 4.49 5.64
N GLY A 51 -1.63 5.69 5.20
CA GLY A 51 -2.89 6.32 5.61
C GLY A 51 -4.13 5.54 5.16
N ALA A 52 -4.09 4.91 3.97
CA ALA A 52 -5.19 4.07 3.51
C ALA A 52 -5.28 2.75 4.30
N ALA A 53 -4.12 2.17 4.66
CA ALA A 53 -4.05 0.94 5.43
C ALA A 53 -4.61 1.12 6.85
N GLN A 54 -4.42 2.28 7.49
CA GLN A 54 -4.92 2.53 8.84
C GLN A 54 -6.44 2.39 8.96
N LEU A 55 -7.20 2.60 7.90
CA LEU A 55 -8.66 2.52 7.93
C LEU A 55 -9.21 1.10 8.08
N THR A 56 -8.48 0.10 7.59
CA THR A 56 -8.96 -1.29 7.51
C THR A 56 -7.88 -2.30 7.92
N ILE A 57 -6.90 -1.89 8.70
CA ILE A 57 -5.76 -2.72 9.09
C ILE A 57 -6.17 -3.98 9.87
N GLN A 58 -7.32 -3.97 10.52
CA GLN A 58 -7.87 -5.14 11.22
C GLN A 58 -8.07 -6.35 10.31
N GLU A 59 -8.19 -6.14 8.99
CA GLU A 59 -8.28 -7.23 8.01
C GLU A 59 -6.99 -8.07 7.96
N LEU A 60 -5.88 -7.51 8.42
CA LEU A 60 -4.64 -8.26 8.58
C LEU A 60 -4.83 -9.44 9.57
N GLY A 61 -5.59 -9.20 10.66
CA GLY A 61 -5.94 -10.26 11.60
C GLY A 61 -6.81 -11.36 10.96
N SER A 62 -7.77 -10.98 10.11
CA SER A 62 -8.59 -11.93 9.34
C SER A 62 -7.73 -12.76 8.39
N MET A 63 -6.81 -12.12 7.64
CA MET A 63 -5.88 -12.81 6.74
C MET A 63 -4.97 -13.80 7.47
N LEU A 64 -4.46 -13.44 8.65
CA LEU A 64 -3.61 -14.29 9.48
C LEU A 64 -4.40 -15.48 10.03
N ARG A 65 -5.58 -15.24 10.61
CA ARG A 65 -6.47 -16.30 11.09
C ARG A 65 -6.73 -17.37 10.02
N ASP A 66 -6.99 -16.94 8.78
CA ASP A 66 -7.30 -17.82 7.66
C ASP A 66 -6.03 -18.29 6.91
N LYS A 67 -4.85 -18.05 7.48
CA LYS A 67 -3.54 -18.45 6.93
C LYS A 67 -3.35 -18.01 5.47
N GLN A 68 -3.87 -16.84 5.13
CA GLN A 68 -3.69 -16.25 3.82
C GLN A 68 -2.22 -15.86 3.61
N ARG A 69 -1.78 -15.87 2.35
CA ARG A 69 -0.37 -15.62 2.00
C ARG A 69 -0.14 -14.42 1.05
N PRO A 70 -0.82 -13.30 1.20
CA PRO A 70 -0.56 -12.15 0.34
C PRO A 70 0.85 -11.60 0.55
N LEU A 71 1.37 -10.94 -0.48
CA LEU A 71 2.50 -10.02 -0.37
C LEU A 71 1.94 -8.60 -0.27
N ILE A 72 2.16 -7.93 0.83
CA ILE A 72 1.68 -6.57 1.09
C ILE A 72 2.86 -5.62 1.00
N LEU A 73 2.86 -4.73 0.02
CA LEU A 73 3.79 -3.62 -0.13
C LEU A 73 3.11 -2.37 0.46
N LEU A 74 3.47 -2.03 1.70
CA LEU A 74 2.96 -0.87 2.39
C LEU A 74 3.89 0.31 2.12
N LEU A 75 3.39 1.30 1.37
CA LEU A 75 4.13 2.52 1.06
C LEU A 75 3.98 3.50 2.22
N ASN A 76 5.03 3.63 3.02
CA ASN A 76 5.05 4.50 4.19
C ASN A 76 5.76 5.83 3.82
N ASN A 77 4.96 6.86 3.60
CA ASN A 77 5.39 8.24 3.39
C ASN A 77 4.83 9.19 4.47
N GLU A 78 4.50 8.62 5.63
CA GLU A 78 4.03 9.31 6.83
C GLU A 78 2.76 10.14 6.59
N GLY A 79 1.81 9.59 5.82
CA GLY A 79 0.48 10.17 5.65
C GLY A 79 0.01 10.39 4.21
N TYR A 80 -0.76 11.44 4.02
CA TYR A 80 -1.50 11.69 2.78
C TYR A 80 -0.71 12.59 1.81
N THR A 81 0.32 12.06 1.17
CA THR A 81 1.16 12.82 0.22
C THR A 81 0.38 13.35 -0.98
N VAL A 82 -0.68 12.66 -1.41
CA VAL A 82 -1.57 13.17 -2.46
C VAL A 82 -2.23 14.48 -2.04
N GLU A 83 -2.71 14.55 -0.81
CA GLU A 83 -3.34 15.75 -0.27
C GLU A 83 -2.30 16.87 -0.05
N ARG A 84 -1.09 16.52 0.41
CA ARG A 84 0.02 17.48 0.50
C ARG A 84 0.35 18.11 -0.84
N ALA A 85 0.31 17.32 -1.92
CA ALA A 85 0.58 17.80 -3.26
C ALA A 85 -0.55 18.67 -3.84
N ILE A 86 -1.81 18.44 -3.44
CA ILE A 86 -2.98 19.18 -3.97
C ILE A 86 -3.30 20.41 -3.13
N HIS A 87 -3.25 20.28 -1.80
CA HIS A 87 -3.76 21.30 -0.85
C HIS A 87 -2.65 21.95 -0.01
N GLY A 88 -1.40 21.62 -0.26
CA GLY A 88 -0.25 22.16 0.44
C GLY A 88 0.30 21.22 1.52
N PRO A 89 1.63 21.24 1.72
CA PRO A 89 2.32 20.26 2.56
C PRO A 89 2.13 20.49 4.08
N GLU A 90 1.77 21.72 4.49
CA GLU A 90 1.78 22.16 5.90
C GLU A 90 0.51 21.82 6.66
N GLN A 91 -0.48 21.23 6.01
CA GLN A 91 -1.76 20.94 6.64
C GLN A 91 -1.65 19.73 7.57
N ARG A 92 -1.99 19.93 8.85
CA ARG A 92 -1.89 18.89 9.88
C ARG A 92 -2.71 17.63 9.57
N TYR A 93 -3.81 17.75 8.87
CA TYR A 93 -4.65 16.60 8.50
C TYR A 93 -3.98 15.66 7.49
N ASN A 94 -2.88 16.08 6.87
CA ASN A 94 -2.09 15.22 6.00
C ASN A 94 -1.20 14.23 6.77
N ASP A 95 -0.94 14.50 8.05
CA ASP A 95 -0.14 13.64 8.90
C ASP A 95 -1.02 12.62 9.61
N ILE A 96 -0.49 11.42 9.77
CA ILE A 96 -1.15 10.30 10.46
C ILE A 96 -0.33 9.88 11.67
N ALA A 97 -0.94 9.09 12.56
CA ALA A 97 -0.20 8.45 13.63
C ALA A 97 0.80 7.45 13.05
N LEU A 98 2.06 7.56 13.48
CA LEU A 98 3.11 6.65 13.05
C LEU A 98 3.00 5.33 13.81
N TRP A 99 2.79 4.25 13.07
CA TRP A 99 2.69 2.91 13.64
C TRP A 99 3.95 2.08 13.38
N ASP A 100 4.23 1.14 14.26
CA ASP A 100 5.23 0.10 14.01
C ASP A 100 4.58 -1.04 13.20
N TRP A 101 4.54 -0.85 11.89
CA TRP A 101 3.87 -1.75 10.96
C TRP A 101 4.36 -3.20 11.06
N ASN A 102 5.65 -3.38 11.31
CA ASN A 102 6.26 -4.70 11.36
C ASN A 102 5.85 -5.52 12.60
N ARG A 103 5.30 -4.86 13.62
CA ARG A 103 4.78 -5.55 14.82
C ARG A 103 3.29 -5.87 14.73
N LEU A 104 2.57 -5.30 13.78
CA LEU A 104 1.12 -5.51 13.70
C LEU A 104 0.72 -6.97 13.44
N PRO A 105 1.38 -7.74 12.57
CA PRO A 105 1.04 -9.16 12.40
C PRO A 105 1.12 -9.94 13.70
N ASP A 106 2.17 -9.78 14.48
CA ASP A 106 2.33 -10.46 15.76
C ASP A 106 1.34 -9.95 16.82
N ALA A 107 0.98 -8.66 16.77
CA ALA A 107 -0.02 -8.09 17.67
C ALA A 107 -1.43 -8.61 17.40
N PHE A 108 -1.77 -8.88 16.12
CA PHE A 108 -3.06 -9.43 15.74
C PHE A 108 -3.16 -10.95 15.91
N ALA A 109 -2.06 -11.67 15.68
CA ALA A 109 -2.04 -13.13 15.69
C ALA A 109 -0.65 -13.66 16.07
N PRO A 110 -0.29 -13.66 17.36
CA PRO A 110 1.07 -14.00 17.82
C PRO A 110 1.50 -15.43 17.49
N ASP A 111 0.54 -16.33 17.35
CA ASP A 111 0.79 -17.76 17.07
C ASP A 111 0.79 -18.07 15.56
N VAL A 112 0.55 -17.09 14.69
CA VAL A 112 0.50 -17.27 13.24
C VAL A 112 1.75 -16.66 12.61
N PRO A 113 2.66 -17.47 12.02
CA PRO A 113 3.90 -16.95 11.49
C PRO A 113 3.67 -16.04 10.28
N SER A 114 4.29 -14.88 10.32
CA SER A 114 4.34 -13.91 9.22
C SER A 114 5.79 -13.56 8.87
N ARG A 115 6.00 -12.80 7.81
CA ARG A 115 7.29 -12.18 7.47
C ARG A 115 7.12 -10.68 7.36
N CYS A 116 8.01 -9.94 8.01
CA CYS A 116 8.01 -8.49 7.98
C CYS A 116 9.36 -7.95 7.55
N TRP A 117 9.33 -6.92 6.71
CA TRP A 117 10.49 -6.20 6.23
C TRP A 117 10.26 -4.70 6.35
N ARG A 118 11.30 -3.96 6.74
CA ARG A 118 11.33 -2.50 6.56
C ARG A 118 12.46 -2.20 5.59
N VAL A 119 12.13 -1.58 4.47
CA VAL A 119 13.08 -1.32 3.40
C VAL A 119 13.15 0.18 3.10
N THR A 120 14.36 0.67 2.89
CA THR A 120 14.69 2.07 2.62
C THR A 120 15.41 2.25 1.29
N ARG A 121 15.84 1.14 0.69
CA ARG A 121 16.64 1.12 -0.54
C ARG A 121 16.11 0.10 -1.53
N THR A 122 16.30 0.38 -2.81
CA THR A 122 15.80 -0.47 -3.91
C THR A 122 16.33 -1.92 -3.87
N HIS A 123 17.58 -2.12 -3.45
CA HIS A 123 18.13 -3.48 -3.36
C HIS A 123 17.48 -4.28 -2.22
N GLU A 124 17.18 -3.64 -1.09
CA GLU A 124 16.46 -4.27 0.03
C GLU A 124 15.03 -4.67 -0.37
N LEU A 125 14.34 -3.79 -1.12
CA LEU A 125 13.02 -4.12 -1.67
C LEU A 125 13.10 -5.33 -2.60
N ARG A 126 14.09 -5.37 -3.48
CA ARG A 126 14.29 -6.51 -4.41
C ARG A 126 14.55 -7.81 -3.65
N GLU A 127 15.36 -7.76 -2.60
CA GLU A 127 15.64 -8.91 -1.73
C GLU A 127 14.37 -9.39 -1.02
N ALA A 128 13.61 -8.48 -0.40
CA ALA A 128 12.34 -8.78 0.25
C ALA A 128 11.34 -9.41 -0.71
N MET A 129 11.20 -8.87 -1.91
CA MET A 129 10.32 -9.42 -2.96
C MET A 129 10.77 -10.82 -3.40
N ASN A 130 12.04 -11.02 -3.69
CA ASN A 130 12.58 -12.32 -4.11
C ASN A 130 12.38 -13.38 -3.03
N SER A 131 12.67 -13.04 -1.77
CA SER A 131 12.45 -13.96 -0.64
C SER A 131 10.98 -14.28 -0.40
N SER A 132 10.08 -13.40 -0.88
CA SER A 132 8.63 -13.57 -0.75
C SER A 132 8.03 -14.50 -1.78
N VAL A 133 8.67 -14.70 -2.94
CA VAL A 133 8.12 -15.51 -4.06
C VAL A 133 7.71 -16.91 -3.61
N ALA A 134 8.57 -17.61 -2.87
CA ALA A 134 8.34 -18.95 -2.36
C ALA A 134 7.72 -18.97 -0.94
N SER A 135 7.31 -17.83 -0.39
CA SER A 135 6.77 -17.78 0.96
C SER A 135 5.36 -18.37 1.02
N ASP A 136 5.13 -19.24 1.98
CA ASP A 136 3.87 -19.90 2.28
C ASP A 136 2.99 -19.11 3.28
N ARG A 137 3.43 -17.91 3.66
CA ARG A 137 2.78 -17.08 4.69
C ARG A 137 2.62 -15.64 4.24
N LEU A 138 1.80 -14.89 4.97
CA LEU A 138 1.65 -13.46 4.80
C LEU A 138 3.02 -12.77 4.90
N THR A 139 3.31 -11.90 3.94
CA THR A 139 4.53 -11.09 3.95
C THR A 139 4.15 -9.62 3.88
N LEU A 140 4.59 -8.84 4.86
CA LEU A 140 4.44 -7.39 4.92
C LEU A 140 5.81 -6.73 4.66
N VAL A 141 5.87 -5.91 3.64
CA VAL A 141 7.06 -5.11 3.31
C VAL A 141 6.70 -3.63 3.47
N GLU A 142 7.19 -3.02 4.53
CA GLU A 142 7.10 -1.58 4.75
C GLU A 142 8.17 -0.89 3.91
N VAL A 143 7.74 -0.16 2.88
CA VAL A 143 8.60 0.59 1.97
C VAL A 143 8.62 2.05 2.42
N MET A 144 9.76 2.47 2.98
CA MET A 144 9.93 3.85 3.43
C MET A 144 10.16 4.79 2.25
N LEU A 145 9.34 5.82 2.14
CA LEU A 145 9.41 6.84 1.09
C LEU A 145 9.49 8.24 1.73
N PRO A 146 10.16 9.19 1.10
CA PRO A 146 10.08 10.59 1.53
C PRO A 146 8.64 11.12 1.46
N LYS A 147 8.28 11.99 2.40
CA LYS A 147 6.92 12.58 2.51
C LYS A 147 6.42 13.22 1.20
N MET A 148 7.32 13.81 0.43
CA MET A 148 7.00 14.54 -0.79
C MET A 148 7.49 13.86 -2.07
N ASP A 149 7.82 12.56 -1.98
CA ASP A 149 8.14 11.78 -3.17
C ASP A 149 6.84 11.42 -3.90
N ILE A 150 6.57 12.13 -4.98
CA ILE A 150 5.35 11.97 -5.80
C ILE A 150 5.70 11.49 -7.20
N PRO A 151 4.92 10.56 -7.78
CA PRO A 151 5.12 10.12 -9.15
C PRO A 151 4.79 11.24 -10.15
N ASP A 152 5.42 11.22 -11.33
CA ASP A 152 5.27 12.25 -12.36
C ASP A 152 3.80 12.45 -12.75
N PHE A 153 3.02 11.39 -12.80
CA PHE A 153 1.59 11.49 -13.12
C PHE A 153 0.84 12.35 -12.09
N LEU A 154 1.10 12.17 -10.79
CA LEU A 154 0.50 13.02 -9.76
C LEU A 154 0.97 14.47 -9.90
N ARG A 155 2.24 14.70 -10.19
CA ARG A 155 2.79 16.05 -10.44
C ARG A 155 2.05 16.77 -11.57
N THR A 156 1.81 16.06 -12.68
CA THR A 156 1.04 16.61 -13.81
C THR A 156 -0.39 17.00 -13.42
N VAL A 157 -1.04 16.14 -12.64
CA VAL A 157 -2.42 16.40 -12.16
C VAL A 157 -2.47 17.62 -11.24
N THR A 158 -1.52 17.73 -10.30
CA THR A 158 -1.48 18.87 -9.36
C THR A 158 -1.21 20.19 -10.08
N GLN A 159 -0.29 20.22 -11.04
CA GLN A 159 -0.03 21.40 -11.87
C GLN A 159 -1.26 21.86 -12.65
N ALA A 160 -1.99 20.93 -13.25
CA ALA A 160 -3.23 21.25 -13.97
C ALA A 160 -4.32 21.81 -13.04
N LEU A 161 -4.40 21.34 -11.79
CA LEU A 161 -5.34 21.87 -10.79
C LEU A 161 -4.94 23.28 -10.33
N GLU A 162 -3.66 23.52 -10.09
CA GLU A 162 -3.14 24.85 -9.72
C GLU A 162 -3.42 25.90 -10.82
N GLU A 163 -3.16 25.56 -12.09
CA GLU A 163 -3.44 26.43 -13.22
C GLU A 163 -4.93 26.75 -13.35
N ARG A 164 -5.80 25.78 -13.07
CA ARG A 164 -7.25 25.99 -13.09
C ARG A 164 -7.69 26.93 -11.98
N ASN A 165 -7.17 26.74 -10.76
CA ASN A 165 -7.54 27.54 -9.59
C ASN A 165 -6.99 28.98 -9.66
N SER A 166 -5.86 29.20 -10.34
CA SER A 166 -5.29 30.53 -10.53
C SER A 166 -6.03 31.39 -11.55
N ARG A 167 -6.97 30.81 -12.30
CA ARG A 167 -7.80 31.51 -13.31
C ARG A 167 -9.17 31.94 -12.77
N VAL A 168 -9.48 31.62 -11.52
CA VAL A 168 -10.71 32.02 -10.82
C VAL A 168 -10.39 33.11 -9.81
#